data_4a0b4f03bb10e49671a5b849424a1de5
#
_entry.id   4a0b4f03bb10e49671a5b849424a1de5
#
_cell.length_a   1.000
_cell.length_b   1.000
_cell.length_c   1.000
_cell.angle_alpha   90.00
_cell.angle_beta   90.00
_cell.angle_gamma   90.00
#
_symmetry.space_group_name_H-M   'P 1'
#
loop_
_entity.id
_entity.type
_entity.pdbx_description
1 polymer ?
#
loop_
_entity_poly.entity_id
_entity_poly.type
_entity_poly.pdbx_seq_one_letter_code
_entity_poly.pdbx_strand_id
1 'polypeptide(L)'
;RFLDESKCSLAVSLHHPNPTERGAMMPAERAFGIEPLVELLSQYDFCRKTTDDYAEGTKQRRLTFEYIVFRGINDSLEHGRALVQLLAPLDCRINMIRFHTIPDTRFDGTDETAMLRLRDYLNAHGITTTIRASRGQDIYAACGMLTTKRMEEERA
;
A
#
# COMPACT_ATOMS: atom_id res chain seq x y z
N ARG A 1 7.40 3.07 19.62
CA ARG A 1 8.13 1.99 20.30
C ARG A 1 8.73 1.00 19.32
N PHE A 2 7.92 0.40 18.45
CA PHE A 2 8.44 -0.51 17.41
C PHE A 2 9.48 0.17 16.50
N LEU A 3 9.20 1.40 16.06
CA LEU A 3 10.08 2.15 15.19
C LEU A 3 11.39 2.56 15.85
N ASP A 4 11.37 2.77 17.17
CA ASP A 4 12.56 3.16 17.92
C ASP A 4 13.46 1.97 18.26
N GLU A 5 12.85 0.83 18.56
CA GLU A 5 13.55 -0.35 19.08
C GLU A 5 13.92 -1.37 17.99
N SER A 6 13.22 -1.34 16.84
CA SER A 6 13.40 -2.31 15.77
C SER A 6 14.05 -1.68 14.53
N LYS A 7 15.05 -2.36 14.00
CA LYS A 7 15.67 -2.03 12.70
C LYS A 7 15.07 -2.85 11.54
N CYS A 8 13.93 -3.47 11.77
CA CYS A 8 13.26 -4.28 10.75
C CYS A 8 12.66 -3.43 9.64
N SER A 9 12.58 -4.00 8.45
CA SER A 9 11.79 -3.42 7.37
C SER A 9 10.31 -3.40 7.74
N LEU A 10 9.60 -2.38 7.28
CA LEU A 10 8.19 -2.18 7.58
C LEU A 10 7.36 -2.31 6.30
N ALA A 11 6.28 -3.06 6.36
CA ALA A 11 5.27 -3.13 5.32
C ALA A 11 3.94 -2.58 5.86
N VAL A 12 3.34 -1.67 5.12
CA VAL A 12 2.09 -1.00 5.51
C VAL A 12 1.03 -1.26 4.45
N SER A 13 -0.13 -1.74 4.86
CA SER A 13 -1.30 -1.86 3.99
C SER A 13 -1.89 -0.49 3.73
N LEU A 14 -1.80 -0.02 2.51
CA LEU A 14 -2.26 1.31 2.12
C LEU A 14 -3.64 1.27 1.44
N HIS A 15 -3.72 0.66 0.30
CA HIS A 15 -4.90 0.38 -0.54
C HIS A 15 -5.70 1.59 -1.04
N HIS A 16 -5.57 2.76 -0.46
CA HIS A 16 -6.17 4.00 -0.96
C HIS A 16 -5.41 5.22 -0.45
N PRO A 17 -5.16 6.24 -1.30
CA PRO A 17 -4.47 7.46 -0.87
C PRO A 17 -5.37 8.44 -0.12
N ASN A 18 -6.70 8.35 -0.27
CA ASN A 18 -7.64 9.23 0.40
C ASN A 18 -8.07 8.65 1.76
N PRO A 19 -7.92 9.41 2.88
CA PRO A 19 -8.25 8.90 4.20
C PRO A 19 -9.71 8.48 4.36
N THR A 20 -10.66 9.22 3.80
CA THR A 20 -12.09 8.92 3.89
C THR A 20 -12.43 7.61 3.19
N GLU A 21 -11.97 7.45 1.95
CA GLU A 21 -12.21 6.24 1.18
C GLU A 21 -11.43 5.05 1.72
N ARG A 22 -10.22 5.30 2.21
CA ARG A 22 -9.43 4.28 2.91
C ARG A 22 -10.17 3.79 4.16
N GLY A 23 -10.77 4.69 4.93
CA GLY A 23 -11.56 4.36 6.12
C GLY A 23 -12.80 3.53 5.81
N ALA A 24 -13.40 3.72 4.64
CA ALA A 24 -14.51 2.89 4.17
C ALA A 24 -14.07 1.46 3.81
N MET A 25 -12.81 1.29 3.38
CA MET A 25 -12.23 0.00 3.03
C MET A 25 -11.58 -0.70 4.23
N MET A 26 -10.96 0.07 5.12
CA MET A 26 -10.10 -0.43 6.19
C MET A 26 -10.46 0.21 7.53
N PRO A 27 -10.98 -0.55 8.49
CA PRO A 27 -11.25 -0.03 9.84
C PRO A 27 -10.01 0.53 10.55
N ALA A 28 -8.82 0.06 10.20
CA ALA A 28 -7.54 0.53 10.78
C ALA A 28 -7.31 2.04 10.59
N GLU A 29 -7.90 2.66 9.55
CA GLU A 29 -7.82 4.11 9.34
C GLU A 29 -8.41 4.91 10.51
N ARG A 30 -9.46 4.37 11.13
CA ARG A 30 -10.11 5.01 12.29
C ARG A 30 -9.24 4.97 13.55
N ALA A 31 -8.42 3.93 13.67
CA ALA A 31 -7.51 3.79 14.80
C ALA A 31 -6.27 4.68 14.63
N PHE A 32 -5.70 4.69 13.43
CA PHE A 32 -4.56 5.54 13.10
C PHE A 32 -4.56 5.85 11.61
N GLY A 33 -4.80 7.11 11.25
CA GLY A 33 -4.94 7.55 9.87
C GLY A 33 -3.64 7.49 9.07
N ILE A 34 -3.78 7.37 7.74
CA ILE A 34 -2.62 7.28 6.86
C ILE A 34 -1.79 8.57 6.85
N GLU A 35 -2.40 9.73 6.91
CA GLU A 35 -1.68 11.00 6.92
C GLU A 35 -0.82 11.16 8.19
N PRO A 36 -1.35 10.96 9.41
CA PRO A 36 -0.52 10.94 10.62
C PRO A 36 0.56 9.85 10.59
N LEU A 37 0.27 8.70 9.97
CA LEU A 37 1.26 7.63 9.84
C LEU A 37 2.42 8.04 8.94
N VAL A 38 2.15 8.66 7.81
CA VAL A 38 3.18 9.19 6.90
C VAL A 38 4.03 10.24 7.60
N GLU A 39 3.41 11.15 8.33
CA GLU A 39 4.13 12.17 9.11
C GLU A 39 5.05 11.53 10.17
N LEU A 40 4.55 10.54 10.90
CA LEU A 40 5.36 9.80 11.86
C LEU A 40 6.53 9.09 11.17
N LEU A 41 6.30 8.39 10.08
CA LEU A 41 7.33 7.65 9.35
C LEU A 41 8.39 8.59 8.74
N SER A 42 8.03 9.81 8.41
CA SER A 42 8.99 10.81 7.88
C SER A 42 10.09 11.21 8.87
N GLN A 43 9.88 10.95 10.15
CA GLN A 43 10.84 11.23 11.21
C GLN A 43 11.92 10.15 11.36
N TYR A 44 11.78 9.03 10.66
CA TYR A 44 12.70 7.90 10.72
C TYR A 44 13.46 7.74 9.41
N ASP A 45 14.70 7.26 9.50
CA ASP A 45 15.50 6.95 8.33
C ASP A 45 15.14 5.59 7.77
N PHE A 46 14.40 5.59 6.66
CA PHE A 46 14.24 4.44 5.81
C PHE A 46 15.14 4.59 4.60
N CYS A 47 15.83 3.54 4.25
CA CYS A 47 16.68 3.31 3.10
C CYS A 47 16.81 4.48 2.10
N ARG A 48 17.62 5.46 2.42
CA ARG A 48 18.15 6.34 1.38
C ARG A 48 19.14 5.54 0.56
N LYS A 49 18.89 5.44 -0.73
CA LYS A 49 19.78 4.80 -1.68
C LYS A 49 21.06 5.63 -1.82
N THR A 50 21.93 5.56 -0.84
CA THR A 50 23.30 6.02 -1.01
C THR A 50 24.16 4.80 -1.29
N THR A 51 24.99 4.91 -2.30
CA THR A 51 25.93 3.85 -2.73
C THR A 51 26.92 3.43 -1.64
N ASP A 52 27.03 4.19 -0.58
CA ASP A 52 27.97 3.95 0.50
C ASP A 52 27.41 2.98 1.56
N ASP A 53 26.11 2.76 1.59
CA ASP A 53 25.45 1.88 2.56
C ASP A 53 25.70 0.39 2.31
N TYR A 54 26.17 0.02 1.12
CA TYR A 54 26.54 -1.35 0.80
C TYR A 54 27.88 -1.78 1.40
N ALA A 55 28.73 -0.85 1.75
CA ALA A 55 30.11 -1.12 2.19
C ALA A 55 30.22 -1.60 3.64
N GLU A 56 29.24 -1.33 4.47
CA GLU A 56 29.31 -1.59 5.91
C GLU A 56 28.41 -2.75 6.42
N GLY A 57 27.73 -3.50 5.53
CA GLY A 57 26.90 -4.63 5.93
C GLY A 57 25.73 -4.26 6.83
N THR A 58 25.38 -2.99 6.94
CA THR A 58 24.21 -2.51 7.67
C THR A 58 22.95 -2.90 6.93
N LYS A 59 22.10 -3.69 7.57
CA LYS A 59 20.78 -4.01 7.05
C LYS A 59 19.99 -2.73 6.89
N GLN A 60 19.79 -2.29 5.66
CA GLN A 60 18.98 -1.13 5.34
C GLN A 60 17.52 -1.40 5.69
N ARG A 61 16.96 -0.54 6.50
CA ARG A 61 15.56 -0.57 6.85
C ARG A 61 14.72 -0.10 5.68
N ARG A 62 13.84 -0.93 5.18
CA ARG A 62 12.99 -0.65 4.03
C ARG A 62 11.56 -0.37 4.45
N LEU A 63 10.96 0.61 3.79
CA LEU A 63 9.54 0.94 3.93
C LEU A 63 8.82 0.56 2.63
N THR A 64 7.83 -0.29 2.74
CA THR A 64 7.03 -0.76 1.61
C THR A 64 5.55 -0.57 1.91
N PHE A 65 4.81 -0.03 0.95
CA PHE A 65 3.35 0.04 1.00
C PHE A 65 2.75 -1.04 0.12
N GLU A 66 1.84 -1.81 0.69
CA GLU A 66 1.06 -2.81 -0.02
C GLU A 66 -0.21 -2.15 -0.58
N TYR A 67 -0.48 -2.35 -1.87
CA TYR A 67 -1.57 -1.69 -2.57
C TYR A 67 -2.30 -2.67 -3.48
N ILE A 68 -3.44 -3.19 -3.01
CA ILE A 68 -4.30 -4.04 -3.81
C ILE A 68 -5.09 -3.15 -4.77
N VAL A 69 -5.02 -3.44 -6.07
CA VAL A 69 -5.65 -2.61 -7.10
C VAL A 69 -7.02 -3.14 -7.46
N PHE A 70 -8.04 -2.30 -7.24
CA PHE A 70 -9.43 -2.61 -7.52
C PHE A 70 -9.97 -1.74 -8.65
N ARG A 71 -10.74 -2.34 -9.54
CA ARG A 71 -11.34 -1.62 -10.66
C ARG A 71 -12.28 -0.50 -10.18
N GLY A 72 -12.05 0.71 -10.68
CA GLY A 72 -12.89 1.87 -10.43
C GLY A 72 -12.82 2.45 -9.02
N ILE A 73 -11.98 1.89 -8.13
CA ILE A 73 -11.86 2.33 -6.74
C ILE A 73 -10.55 3.07 -6.49
N ASN A 74 -9.42 2.49 -6.90
CA ASN A 74 -8.10 3.02 -6.62
C ASN A 74 -7.09 2.86 -7.77
N ASP A 75 -7.56 2.59 -8.97
CA ASP A 75 -6.75 2.20 -10.12
C ASP A 75 -6.49 3.32 -11.15
N SER A 76 -6.96 4.53 -10.91
CA SER A 76 -6.81 5.65 -11.86
C SER A 76 -5.48 6.40 -11.68
N LEU A 77 -5.12 7.21 -12.69
CA LEU A 77 -3.97 8.10 -12.61
C LEU A 77 -4.15 9.21 -11.58
N GLU A 78 -5.38 9.60 -11.27
CA GLU A 78 -5.66 10.54 -10.19
C GLU A 78 -5.28 9.95 -8.83
N HIS A 79 -5.55 8.67 -8.62
CA HIS A 79 -5.08 7.94 -7.44
C HIS A 79 -3.55 7.88 -7.41
N GLY A 80 -2.91 7.66 -8.56
CA GLY A 80 -1.46 7.72 -8.68
C GLY A 80 -0.88 9.06 -8.28
N ARG A 81 -1.49 10.15 -8.74
CA ARG A 81 -1.08 11.50 -8.35
C ARG A 81 -1.23 11.74 -6.85
N ALA A 82 -2.34 11.30 -6.28
CA ALA A 82 -2.57 11.41 -4.83
C ALA A 82 -1.56 10.58 -4.03
N LEU A 83 -1.19 9.39 -4.50
CA LEU A 83 -0.13 8.58 -3.89
C LEU A 83 1.23 9.28 -3.92
N VAL A 84 1.59 9.89 -5.03
CA VAL A 84 2.84 10.65 -5.15
C VAL A 84 2.89 11.80 -4.15
N GLN A 85 1.79 12.53 -4.02
CA GLN A 85 1.69 13.64 -3.06
C GLN A 85 1.74 13.15 -1.61
N LEU A 86 1.01 12.11 -1.29
CA LEU A 86 0.95 11.54 0.06
C LEU A 86 2.32 11.02 0.51
N LEU A 87 3.01 10.30 -0.36
CA LEU A 87 4.24 9.60 -0.04
C LEU A 87 5.52 10.41 -0.37
N ALA A 88 5.37 11.64 -0.84
CA ALA A 88 6.50 12.51 -1.20
C ALA A 88 7.56 12.67 -0.08
N PRO A 89 7.20 12.78 1.21
CA PRO A 89 8.18 12.90 2.29
C PRO A 89 8.96 11.62 2.58
N LEU A 90 8.56 10.49 2.01
CA LEU A 90 9.09 9.19 2.36
C LEU A 90 9.96 8.61 1.25
N ASP A 91 11.03 7.92 1.64
CA ASP A 91 11.76 7.01 0.76
C ASP A 91 11.16 5.60 0.92
N CYS A 92 10.28 5.25 0.02
CA CYS A 92 9.46 4.05 0.12
C CYS A 92 9.27 3.36 -1.24
N ARG A 93 8.72 2.16 -1.17
CA ARG A 93 8.31 1.36 -2.33
C ARG A 93 6.84 1.06 -2.26
N ILE A 94 6.23 0.79 -3.40
CA ILE A 94 4.87 0.27 -3.48
C ILE A 94 4.90 -1.12 -4.12
N ASN A 95 4.31 -2.09 -3.45
CA ASN A 95 3.95 -3.37 -4.04
C ASN A 95 2.49 -3.32 -4.45
N MET A 96 2.24 -3.26 -5.75
CA MET A 96 0.91 -3.39 -6.29
C MET A 96 0.54 -4.87 -6.36
N ILE A 97 -0.63 -5.21 -5.87
CA ILE A 97 -1.12 -6.58 -5.80
C ILE A 97 -2.30 -6.72 -6.74
N ARG A 98 -2.23 -7.71 -7.66
CA ARG A 98 -3.37 -8.06 -8.50
C ARG A 98 -4.46 -8.69 -7.66
N PHE A 99 -5.65 -8.14 -7.79
CA PHE A 99 -6.84 -8.73 -7.22
C PHE A 99 -7.53 -9.60 -8.29
N HIS A 100 -7.70 -10.85 -7.98
CA HIS A 100 -8.54 -11.75 -8.77
C HIS A 100 -9.93 -11.77 -8.15
N THR A 101 -10.95 -11.51 -8.96
CA THR A 101 -12.33 -11.49 -8.50
C THR A 101 -12.68 -12.77 -7.77
N ILE A 102 -13.10 -12.62 -6.52
CA ILE A 102 -13.54 -13.72 -5.67
C ILE A 102 -15.06 -13.67 -5.59
N PRO A 103 -15.77 -14.82 -5.63
CA PRO A 103 -17.22 -14.84 -5.36
C PRO A 103 -17.52 -14.16 -4.02
N ASP A 104 -18.63 -13.46 -3.93
CA ASP A 104 -19.14 -12.79 -2.73
C ASP A 104 -18.37 -11.54 -2.28
N THR A 105 -17.54 -10.94 -3.14
CA THR A 105 -16.96 -9.63 -2.86
C THR A 105 -17.52 -8.56 -3.82
N ARG A 106 -17.64 -7.32 -3.33
CA ARG A 106 -18.00 -6.16 -4.14
C ARG A 106 -16.83 -5.59 -4.95
N PHE A 107 -15.63 -6.14 -4.77
CA PHE A 107 -14.43 -5.67 -5.42
C PHE A 107 -14.12 -6.49 -6.67
N ASP A 108 -13.74 -5.81 -7.74
CA ASP A 108 -13.27 -6.41 -8.98
C ASP A 108 -11.80 -6.05 -9.21
N GLY A 109 -11.07 -6.98 -9.82
CA GLY A 109 -9.73 -6.71 -10.29
C GLY A 109 -9.72 -5.73 -11.45
N THR A 110 -8.74 -4.84 -11.47
CA THR A 110 -8.53 -3.95 -12.62
C THR A 110 -7.91 -4.71 -13.80
N ASP A 111 -8.00 -4.14 -15.00
CA ASP A 111 -7.36 -4.72 -16.17
C ASP A 111 -5.84 -4.50 -16.16
N GLU A 112 -5.12 -5.29 -16.95
CA GLU A 112 -3.66 -5.25 -17.02
C GLU A 112 -3.15 -3.89 -17.52
N THR A 113 -3.83 -3.27 -18.44
CA THR A 113 -3.46 -1.95 -19.00
C THR A 113 -3.50 -0.88 -17.93
N ALA A 114 -4.56 -0.83 -17.12
CA ALA A 114 -4.68 0.12 -16.02
C ALA A 114 -3.61 -0.12 -14.95
N MET A 115 -3.33 -1.37 -14.66
CA MET A 115 -2.30 -1.77 -13.69
C MET A 115 -0.91 -1.31 -14.10
N LEU A 116 -0.53 -1.58 -15.34
CA LEU A 116 0.76 -1.17 -15.90
C LEU A 116 0.88 0.36 -15.98
N ARG A 117 -0.19 1.03 -16.36
CA ARG A 117 -0.22 2.50 -16.44
C ARG A 117 0.02 3.14 -15.07
N LEU A 118 -0.63 2.65 -14.04
CA LEU A 118 -0.45 3.15 -12.68
C LEU A 118 0.98 2.87 -12.18
N ARG A 119 1.49 1.67 -12.39
CA ARG A 119 2.86 1.31 -12.05
C ARG A 119 3.88 2.24 -12.71
N ASP A 120 3.75 2.43 -14.01
CA ASP A 120 4.70 3.25 -14.78
C ASP A 120 4.62 4.72 -14.37
N TYR A 121 3.44 5.22 -14.06
CA TYR A 121 3.26 6.56 -13.52
C TYR A 121 4.00 6.76 -12.19
N LEU A 122 3.84 5.82 -11.27
CA LEU A 122 4.49 5.89 -9.95
C LEU A 122 6.01 5.80 -10.07
N ASN A 123 6.53 4.91 -10.91
CA ASN A 123 7.95 4.80 -11.19
C ASN A 123 8.54 6.08 -11.82
N ALA A 124 7.81 6.68 -12.73
CA ALA A 124 8.22 7.94 -13.37
C ALA A 124 8.27 9.12 -12.38
N HIS A 125 7.52 9.05 -11.30
CA HIS A 125 7.47 10.08 -10.26
C HIS A 125 8.34 9.75 -9.03
N GLY A 126 9.25 8.80 -9.14
CA GLY A 126 10.27 8.52 -8.14
C GLY A 126 9.88 7.51 -7.06
N ILE A 127 8.73 6.86 -7.18
CA ILE A 127 8.32 5.79 -6.28
C ILE A 127 8.54 4.44 -6.95
N THR A 128 9.50 3.66 -6.47
CA THR A 128 9.75 2.31 -6.98
C THR A 128 8.52 1.42 -6.77
N THR A 129 7.91 0.99 -7.85
CA THR A 129 6.66 0.25 -7.83
C THR A 129 6.81 -1.06 -8.59
N THR A 130 6.40 -2.15 -7.96
CA THR A 130 6.41 -3.49 -8.53
C THR A 130 5.01 -4.09 -8.49
N ILE A 131 4.72 -5.03 -9.39
CA ILE A 131 3.46 -5.76 -9.42
C ILE A 131 3.72 -7.18 -8.93
N ARG A 132 2.93 -7.61 -7.96
CA ARG A 132 2.97 -8.95 -7.41
C ARG A 132 1.67 -9.67 -7.73
N ALA A 133 1.77 -10.94 -8.17
CA ALA A 133 0.60 -11.81 -8.20
C ALA A 133 0.21 -12.16 -6.77
N SER A 134 -1.06 -11.92 -6.41
CA SER A 134 -1.55 -12.35 -5.12
C SER A 134 -1.78 -13.85 -5.11
N ARG A 135 -1.34 -14.50 -4.05
CA ARG A 135 -1.86 -15.81 -3.70
C ARG A 135 -3.20 -15.59 -2.99
N GLY A 136 -4.17 -16.48 -3.19
CA GLY A 136 -5.50 -16.34 -2.60
C GLY A 136 -5.48 -16.08 -1.09
N GLN A 137 -4.52 -16.65 -0.37
CA GLN A 137 -4.32 -16.44 1.07
C GLN A 137 -3.94 -14.99 1.42
N ASP A 138 -3.16 -14.31 0.59
CA ASP A 138 -2.78 -12.91 0.82
C ASP A 138 -4.01 -12.00 0.70
N ILE A 139 -4.92 -12.30 -0.19
CA ILE A 139 -6.17 -11.57 -0.38
C ILE A 139 -7.09 -11.78 0.83
N TYR A 140 -7.21 -13.00 1.33
CA TYR A 140 -8.02 -13.28 2.53
C TYR A 140 -7.44 -12.63 3.78
N ALA A 141 -6.13 -12.59 3.93
CA ALA A 141 -5.47 -11.88 5.02
C ALA A 141 -5.71 -10.37 4.93
N ALA A 142 -5.64 -9.79 3.74
CA ALA A 142 -5.98 -8.39 3.48
C ALA A 142 -7.48 -8.13 3.63
N CYS A 143 -8.33 -9.06 3.20
CA CYS A 143 -9.79 -8.99 3.37
C CYS A 143 -10.22 -9.11 4.84
N GLY A 144 -9.41 -9.68 5.71
CA GLY A 144 -9.62 -9.57 7.16
C GLY A 144 -9.52 -8.13 7.66
N MET A 145 -8.79 -7.29 6.95
CA MET A 145 -8.67 -5.85 7.19
C MET A 145 -9.66 -5.03 6.37
N LEU A 146 -10.16 -5.58 5.27
CA LEU A 146 -11.18 -4.97 4.42
C LEU A 146 -12.55 -5.44 4.93
N THR A 147 -13.46 -4.50 5.10
CA THR A 147 -14.83 -4.78 5.54
C THR A 147 -15.64 -5.47 4.45
N THR A 148 -15.28 -6.71 4.08
CA THR A 148 -15.93 -7.35 2.94
C THR A 148 -16.89 -8.45 3.36
N LYS A 149 -16.40 -9.56 3.77
CA LYS A 149 -17.23 -10.74 3.91
C LYS A 149 -18.00 -10.81 5.23
N ARG A 150 -17.43 -10.28 6.28
CA ARG A 150 -18.02 -10.37 7.62
C ARG A 150 -19.28 -9.54 7.81
N MET A 151 -19.35 -8.37 7.17
CA MET A 151 -20.53 -7.52 7.24
C MET A 151 -21.69 -8.02 6.39
N GLU A 152 -21.41 -8.78 5.33
CA GLU A 152 -22.44 -9.40 4.50
C GLU A 152 -23.03 -10.65 5.16
N GLU A 153 -22.21 -11.42 5.87
CA GLU A 153 -22.67 -12.55 6.67
C GLU A 153 -23.51 -12.12 7.91
N GLU A 154 -23.19 -10.98 8.51
CA GLU A 154 -23.96 -10.41 9.61
C GLU A 154 -25.27 -9.76 9.15
N ARG A 155 -25.43 -9.43 7.87
CA ARG A 155 -26.65 -8.88 7.28
C ARG A 155 -27.57 -9.92 6.66
N ALA A 156 -27.08 -11.11 6.47
CA ALA A 156 -27.87 -12.24 6.00
C ALA A 156 -28.43 -13.03 7.19
#